data_6daf27a60d5eee4379afce99d2df23fe
#
_entry.id   6daf27a60d5eee4379afce99d2df23fe
#
_cell.length_a   1.000
_cell.length_b   1.000
_cell.length_c   1.000
_cell.angle_alpha   90.00
_cell.angle_beta   90.00
_cell.angle_gamma   90.00
#
_symmetry.space_group_name_H-M   'P 1'
#
loop_
_entity.id
_entity.type
_entity.pdbx_description
1 polymer ?
#
loop_
_entity_poly.entity_id
_entity_poly.type
_entity_poly.pdbx_seq_one_letter_code
_entity_poly.pdbx_strand_id
1 'polypeptide(L)'
;QVANALAVAAVASVLGLTLDQIAGGLSTAESSAQWRMEISELDSLVLINDSYNSSPEAASAALQTLVHFAQERGGEAWAFLGKMHELGESSDQDHAAIGTLASGLGIDHLVCVAAPEYAQAIPTDSATTVHTFASKEEAASMVANMNKGDVVLVKASRSEKLEELAELITQAW
;
A
#
# COMPACT_ATOMS: atom_id res chain seq x y z
N GLN A 1 9.62 6.61 7.56
CA GLN A 1 11.07 6.29 7.48
C GLN A 1 11.94 7.42 8.06
N VAL A 2 11.55 8.70 7.96
CA VAL A 2 12.32 9.83 8.51
C VAL A 2 12.59 9.66 10.00
N ALA A 3 11.61 9.24 10.79
CA ALA A 3 11.79 8.99 12.23
C ALA A 3 12.85 7.92 12.51
N ASN A 4 12.89 6.85 11.70
CA ASN A 4 13.89 5.81 11.83
C ASN A 4 15.30 6.32 11.46
N ALA A 5 15.41 7.12 10.40
CA ALA A 5 16.67 7.76 10.02
C ALA A 5 17.20 8.69 11.13
N LEU A 6 16.31 9.47 11.75
CA LEU A 6 16.67 10.32 12.90
C LEU A 6 17.13 9.52 14.12
N ALA A 7 16.46 8.39 14.41
CA ALA A 7 16.89 7.49 15.49
C ALA A 7 18.26 6.89 15.23
N VAL A 8 18.51 6.43 13.99
CA VAL A 8 19.84 5.92 13.57
C VAL A 8 20.89 7.02 13.68
N ALA A 9 20.60 8.24 13.22
CA ALA A 9 21.53 9.37 13.32
C ALA A 9 21.87 9.71 14.79
N ALA A 10 20.87 9.69 15.67
CA ALA A 10 21.09 9.95 17.10
C ALA A 10 22.00 8.89 17.74
N VAL A 11 21.73 7.59 17.49
CA VAL A 11 22.57 6.49 17.98
C VAL A 11 24.00 6.59 17.42
N ALA A 12 24.15 6.81 16.12
CA ALA A 12 25.45 6.92 15.47
C ALA A 12 26.26 8.11 16.03
N SER A 13 25.61 9.24 16.33
CA SER A 13 26.23 10.39 16.98
C SER A 13 26.74 10.06 18.39
N VAL A 14 25.96 9.32 19.19
CA VAL A 14 26.37 8.85 20.52
C VAL A 14 27.57 7.89 20.44
N LEU A 15 27.62 7.09 19.37
CA LEU A 15 28.77 6.20 19.09
C LEU A 15 30.00 6.91 18.53
N GLY A 16 29.94 8.25 18.36
CA GLY A 16 31.07 9.08 17.97
C GLY A 16 31.31 9.21 16.45
N LEU A 17 30.34 8.84 15.61
CA LEU A 17 30.42 9.07 14.16
C LEU A 17 30.26 10.57 13.87
N THR A 18 31.00 11.05 12.86
CA THR A 18 30.85 12.44 12.38
C THR A 18 29.55 12.61 11.58
N LEU A 19 29.08 13.85 11.46
CA LEU A 19 27.89 14.15 10.65
C LEU A 19 28.05 13.71 9.19
N ASP A 20 29.24 13.83 8.61
CA ASP A 20 29.52 13.39 7.24
C ASP A 20 29.42 11.85 7.09
N GLN A 21 29.90 11.11 8.10
CA GLN A 21 29.78 9.66 8.11
C GLN A 21 28.31 9.22 8.26
N ILE A 22 27.55 9.92 9.11
CA ILE A 22 26.11 9.65 9.31
C ILE A 22 25.35 9.98 8.03
N ALA A 23 25.58 11.15 7.44
CA ALA A 23 24.93 11.55 6.20
C ALA A 23 25.26 10.61 5.03
N GLY A 24 26.53 10.24 4.89
CA GLY A 24 26.98 9.27 3.89
C GLY A 24 26.32 7.91 4.06
N GLY A 25 26.27 7.38 5.28
CA GLY A 25 25.60 6.11 5.58
C GLY A 25 24.08 6.13 5.31
N LEU A 26 23.40 7.22 5.68
CA LEU A 26 21.96 7.36 5.44
C LEU A 26 21.61 7.55 3.95
N SER A 27 22.45 8.26 3.19
CA SER A 27 22.22 8.47 1.75
C SER A 27 22.48 7.25 0.90
N THR A 28 23.28 6.30 1.39
CA THR A 28 23.54 5.02 0.71
C THR A 28 22.73 3.85 1.27
N ALA A 29 21.93 4.11 2.33
CA ALA A 29 21.09 3.09 2.93
C ALA A 29 19.95 2.70 1.98
N GLU A 30 20.00 1.52 1.43
CA GLU A 30 18.88 0.92 0.72
C GLU A 30 17.91 0.29 1.70
N SER A 31 16.61 0.35 1.40
CA SER A 31 15.63 -0.41 2.17
C SER A 31 15.84 -1.89 1.88
N SER A 32 16.44 -2.60 2.83
CA SER A 32 16.61 -4.07 2.75
C SER A 32 15.31 -4.82 3.06
N ALA A 33 14.26 -4.13 3.46
CA ALA A 33 12.98 -4.73 3.79
C ALA A 33 12.14 -4.86 2.52
N GLN A 34 12.06 -6.09 2.00
CA GLN A 34 11.17 -6.44 0.90
C GLN A 34 9.71 -6.07 1.22
N TRP A 35 8.95 -5.70 0.21
CA TRP A 35 7.51 -5.44 0.28
C TRP A 35 7.09 -4.32 1.26
N ARG A 36 7.97 -3.32 1.46
CA ARG A 36 7.69 -2.12 2.25
C ARG A 36 7.79 -0.87 1.39
N MET A 37 6.64 -0.42 0.87
CA MET A 37 6.58 0.71 -0.08
C MET A 37 7.58 0.53 -1.23
N GLU A 38 7.68 -0.69 -1.73
CA GLU A 38 8.53 -1.02 -2.87
C GLU A 38 7.83 -0.57 -4.15
N ILE A 39 8.43 0.41 -4.83
CA ILE A 39 7.85 1.03 -6.01
C ILE A 39 8.54 0.45 -7.24
N SER A 40 7.75 -0.13 -8.13
CA SER A 40 8.17 -0.67 -9.41
C SER A 40 7.44 0.04 -10.56
N GLU A 41 8.16 0.46 -11.56
CA GLU A 41 7.60 1.02 -12.78
C GLU A 41 7.52 -0.07 -13.84
N LEU A 42 6.30 -0.46 -14.21
CA LEU A 42 6.00 -1.54 -15.14
C LEU A 42 5.52 -0.91 -16.46
N ASP A 43 6.42 -0.65 -17.40
CA ASP A 43 6.17 0.13 -18.61
C ASP A 43 5.56 1.51 -18.27
N SER A 44 4.25 1.61 -18.17
CA SER A 44 3.55 2.86 -17.83
C SER A 44 2.61 2.73 -16.62
N LEU A 45 2.58 1.61 -15.93
CA LEU A 45 1.91 1.39 -14.66
C LEU A 45 2.93 1.55 -13.53
N VAL A 46 2.49 2.11 -12.39
CA VAL A 46 3.28 2.10 -11.14
C VAL A 46 2.66 1.11 -10.18
N LEU A 47 3.45 0.15 -9.71
CA LEU A 47 3.08 -0.79 -8.67
C LEU A 47 3.79 -0.43 -7.36
N ILE A 48 3.01 -0.18 -6.31
CA ILE A 48 3.47 0.03 -4.94
C ILE A 48 3.20 -1.24 -4.14
N ASN A 49 4.22 -2.04 -3.90
CA ASN A 49 4.11 -3.24 -3.09
C ASN A 49 4.43 -2.91 -1.62
N ASP A 50 3.41 -2.90 -0.77
CA ASP A 50 3.49 -2.65 0.67
C ASP A 50 2.85 -3.82 1.47
N SER A 51 3.08 -5.05 1.01
CA SER A 51 2.45 -6.27 1.51
C SER A 51 3.20 -6.93 2.69
N TYR A 52 4.25 -6.30 3.23
CA TYR A 52 5.00 -6.86 4.35
C TYR A 52 4.16 -6.93 5.63
N ASN A 53 3.41 -5.88 5.95
CA ASN A 53 2.48 -5.83 7.08
C ASN A 53 1.47 -4.70 6.90
N SER A 54 0.34 -4.75 7.65
CA SER A 54 -0.68 -3.73 7.60
C SER A 54 -1.24 -3.43 8.99
N SER A 55 -1.41 -2.14 9.29
CA SER A 55 -2.19 -1.60 10.40
C SER A 55 -3.06 -0.47 9.88
N PRO A 56 -4.08 0.00 10.61
CA PRO A 56 -4.90 1.13 10.18
C PRO A 56 -4.08 2.37 9.82
N GLU A 57 -3.08 2.73 10.62
CA GLU A 57 -2.21 3.90 10.38
C GLU A 57 -1.35 3.70 9.12
N ALA A 58 -0.78 2.50 8.95
CA ALA A 58 0.04 2.19 7.79
C ALA A 58 -0.80 2.13 6.50
N ALA A 59 -2.02 1.59 6.57
CA ALA A 59 -2.94 1.57 5.44
C ALA A 59 -3.37 2.98 5.04
N SER A 60 -3.70 3.83 6.02
CA SER A 60 -4.01 5.25 5.79
C SER A 60 -2.88 5.98 5.07
N ALA A 61 -1.64 5.84 5.54
CA ALA A 61 -0.47 6.48 4.93
C ALA A 61 -0.21 5.97 3.50
N ALA A 62 -0.38 4.66 3.27
CA ALA A 62 -0.19 4.06 1.95
C ALA A 62 -1.26 4.53 0.94
N LEU A 63 -2.52 4.65 1.36
CA LEU A 63 -3.61 5.18 0.51
C LEU A 63 -3.37 6.64 0.12
N GLN A 64 -2.89 7.48 1.05
CA GLN A 64 -2.53 8.88 0.74
C GLN A 64 -1.38 8.93 -0.28
N THR A 65 -0.39 8.05 -0.14
CA THR A 65 0.71 7.95 -1.10
C THR A 65 0.21 7.51 -2.48
N LEU A 66 -0.67 6.51 -2.54
CA LEU A 66 -1.29 6.04 -3.78
C LEU A 66 -1.99 7.18 -4.54
N VAL A 67 -2.84 7.94 -3.84
CA VAL A 67 -3.57 9.07 -4.45
C VAL A 67 -2.61 10.14 -4.98
N HIS A 68 -1.57 10.46 -4.22
CA HIS A 68 -0.56 11.45 -4.64
C HIS A 68 0.13 11.02 -5.94
N PHE A 69 0.57 9.76 -6.04
CA PHE A 69 1.18 9.23 -7.27
C PHE A 69 0.20 9.21 -8.45
N ALA A 70 -1.04 8.79 -8.23
CA ALA A 70 -2.05 8.75 -9.27
C ALA A 70 -2.35 10.16 -9.83
N GLN A 71 -2.48 11.17 -8.95
CA GLN A 71 -2.69 12.57 -9.34
C GLN A 71 -1.51 13.13 -10.14
N GLU A 72 -0.27 12.85 -9.74
CA GLU A 72 0.91 13.30 -10.47
C GLU A 72 1.02 12.68 -11.87
N ARG A 73 0.55 11.45 -12.03
CA ARG A 73 0.60 10.71 -13.30
C ARG A 73 -0.64 10.94 -14.17
N GLY A 74 -1.74 11.40 -13.60
CA GLY A 74 -3.02 11.58 -14.28
C GLY A 74 -3.71 10.27 -14.64
N GLY A 75 -3.42 9.19 -13.90
CA GLY A 75 -4.06 7.87 -14.00
C GLY A 75 -4.98 7.59 -12.83
N GLU A 76 -5.62 6.42 -12.84
CA GLU A 76 -6.51 5.96 -11.77
C GLU A 76 -5.74 5.33 -10.62
N ALA A 77 -6.28 5.48 -9.41
CA ALA A 77 -5.76 4.92 -8.17
C ALA A 77 -6.44 3.56 -7.87
N TRP A 78 -5.67 2.49 -7.88
CA TRP A 78 -6.11 1.13 -7.59
C TRP A 78 -5.56 0.65 -6.26
N ALA A 79 -6.41 0.39 -5.27
CA ALA A 79 -6.00 -0.11 -3.96
C ALA A 79 -6.44 -1.58 -3.77
N PHE A 80 -5.50 -2.52 -3.81
CA PHE A 80 -5.71 -3.92 -3.45
C PHE A 80 -5.38 -4.10 -1.97
N LEU A 81 -6.41 -4.28 -1.16
CA LEU A 81 -6.29 -4.40 0.28
C LEU A 81 -6.70 -5.79 0.75
N GLY A 82 -5.78 -6.50 1.37
CA GLY A 82 -6.05 -7.72 2.12
C GLY A 82 -6.20 -7.46 3.61
N LYS A 83 -6.41 -8.51 4.38
CA LYS A 83 -6.75 -8.41 5.80
C LYS A 83 -5.63 -7.79 6.63
N MET A 84 -6.03 -6.94 7.58
CA MET A 84 -5.20 -6.48 8.69
C MET A 84 -5.42 -7.43 9.87
N HIS A 85 -4.34 -8.03 10.37
CA HIS A 85 -4.41 -8.93 11.53
C HIS A 85 -4.03 -8.21 12.83
N GLU A 86 -4.22 -8.89 13.94
CA GLU A 86 -3.84 -8.44 15.28
C GLU A 86 -4.59 -7.20 15.79
N LEU A 87 -5.77 -6.90 15.22
CA LEU A 87 -6.61 -5.76 15.62
C LEU A 87 -7.58 -6.07 16.76
N GLY A 88 -7.70 -7.35 17.18
CA GLY A 88 -8.62 -7.73 18.25
C GLY A 88 -10.09 -7.53 17.85
N GLU A 89 -10.91 -7.05 18.80
CA GLU A 89 -12.36 -6.89 18.63
C GLU A 89 -12.74 -5.73 17.70
N SER A 90 -11.84 -4.78 17.46
CA SER A 90 -12.08 -3.64 16.55
C SER A 90 -11.85 -3.97 15.07
N SER A 91 -11.42 -5.19 14.74
CA SER A 91 -11.00 -5.58 13.39
C SER A 91 -11.97 -5.13 12.29
N ASP A 92 -13.25 -5.46 12.40
CA ASP A 92 -14.23 -5.13 11.36
C ASP A 92 -14.44 -3.62 11.23
N GLN A 93 -14.44 -2.89 12.37
CA GLN A 93 -14.58 -1.44 12.38
C GLN A 93 -13.35 -0.75 11.77
N ASP A 94 -12.15 -1.25 12.06
CA ASP A 94 -10.91 -0.70 11.54
C ASP A 94 -10.83 -0.91 10.01
N HIS A 95 -11.21 -2.08 9.51
CA HIS A 95 -11.30 -2.32 8.06
C HIS A 95 -12.33 -1.39 7.40
N ALA A 96 -13.54 -1.29 7.97
CA ALA A 96 -14.58 -0.40 7.45
C ALA A 96 -14.15 1.08 7.45
N ALA A 97 -13.44 1.51 8.50
CA ALA A 97 -12.90 2.88 8.58
C ALA A 97 -11.87 3.16 7.48
N ILE A 98 -10.98 2.20 7.16
CA ILE A 98 -10.03 2.32 6.05
C ILE A 98 -10.76 2.33 4.69
N GLY A 99 -11.81 1.53 4.51
CA GLY A 99 -12.64 1.58 3.31
C GLY A 99 -13.30 2.96 3.12
N THR A 100 -13.87 3.52 4.19
CA THR A 100 -14.43 4.88 4.19
C THR A 100 -13.37 5.93 3.86
N LEU A 101 -12.16 5.80 4.42
CA LEU A 101 -11.05 6.67 4.13
C LEU A 101 -10.65 6.60 2.65
N ALA A 102 -10.54 5.39 2.08
CA ALA A 102 -10.21 5.19 0.67
C ALA A 102 -11.19 5.93 -0.24
N SER A 103 -12.49 5.80 0.03
CA SER A 103 -13.55 6.53 -0.66
C SER A 103 -13.41 8.06 -0.50
N GLY A 104 -13.16 8.53 0.73
CA GLY A 104 -13.00 9.96 1.02
C GLY A 104 -11.75 10.58 0.39
N LEU A 105 -10.70 9.79 0.14
CA LEU A 105 -9.49 10.21 -0.57
C LEU A 105 -9.66 10.24 -2.09
N GLY A 106 -10.75 9.68 -2.63
CA GLY A 106 -10.99 9.59 -4.07
C GLY A 106 -10.21 8.47 -4.75
N ILE A 107 -10.01 7.35 -4.06
CA ILE A 107 -9.50 6.12 -4.69
C ILE A 107 -10.53 5.67 -5.74
N ASP A 108 -10.11 5.47 -7.00
CA ASP A 108 -11.00 5.09 -8.09
C ASP A 108 -11.48 3.65 -7.94
N HIS A 109 -10.59 2.74 -7.61
CA HIS A 109 -10.89 1.33 -7.46
C HIS A 109 -10.37 0.76 -6.13
N LEU A 110 -11.27 0.32 -5.26
CA LEU A 110 -10.94 -0.42 -4.06
C LEU A 110 -11.21 -1.91 -4.29
N VAL A 111 -10.17 -2.71 -4.27
CA VAL A 111 -10.21 -4.16 -4.45
C VAL A 111 -9.96 -4.83 -3.10
N CYS A 112 -11.02 -5.37 -2.51
CA CYS A 112 -10.99 -6.07 -1.23
C CYS A 112 -10.65 -7.55 -1.48
N VAL A 113 -9.47 -7.99 -1.02
CA VAL A 113 -8.98 -9.36 -1.21
C VAL A 113 -9.16 -10.14 0.09
N ALA A 114 -10.10 -11.08 0.11
CA ALA A 114 -10.49 -11.87 1.30
C ALA A 114 -10.84 -11.02 2.55
N ALA A 115 -11.19 -9.75 2.34
CA ALA A 115 -11.47 -8.77 3.40
C ALA A 115 -12.67 -7.88 3.01
N PRO A 116 -13.89 -8.44 2.94
CA PRO A 116 -15.09 -7.71 2.52
C PRO A 116 -15.48 -6.58 3.49
N GLU A 117 -14.92 -6.55 4.68
CA GLU A 117 -15.18 -5.57 5.72
C GLU A 117 -14.86 -4.15 5.26
N TYR A 118 -13.87 -3.95 4.39
CA TYR A 118 -13.54 -2.65 3.79
C TYR A 118 -14.72 -2.02 3.04
N ALA A 119 -15.58 -2.84 2.43
CA ALA A 119 -16.72 -2.37 1.65
C ALA A 119 -17.92 -1.91 2.49
N GLN A 120 -18.01 -2.32 3.76
CA GLN A 120 -19.23 -2.23 4.57
C GLN A 120 -19.70 -0.80 4.86
N ALA A 121 -18.78 0.15 4.97
CA ALA A 121 -19.09 1.53 5.35
C ALA A 121 -18.89 2.54 4.21
N ILE A 122 -18.66 2.06 2.99
CA ILE A 122 -18.54 2.94 1.82
C ILE A 122 -19.95 3.37 1.37
N PRO A 123 -20.23 4.68 1.23
CA PRO A 123 -21.51 5.15 0.75
C PRO A 123 -21.84 4.60 -0.66
N THR A 124 -23.11 4.29 -0.89
CA THR A 124 -23.56 3.74 -2.19
C THR A 124 -23.49 4.75 -3.35
N ASP A 125 -23.40 6.03 -3.03
CA ASP A 125 -23.21 7.14 -3.98
C ASP A 125 -21.73 7.58 -4.09
N SER A 126 -20.80 6.79 -3.51
CA SER A 126 -19.38 7.03 -3.66
C SER A 126 -18.94 6.93 -5.12
N ALA A 127 -17.98 7.76 -5.50
CA ALA A 127 -17.30 7.64 -6.80
C ALA A 127 -16.35 6.43 -6.86
N THR A 128 -15.95 5.88 -5.70
CA THR A 128 -15.07 4.70 -5.61
C THR A 128 -15.79 3.44 -6.07
N THR A 129 -15.26 2.77 -7.07
CA THR A 129 -15.75 1.46 -7.50
C THR A 129 -15.17 0.39 -6.58
N VAL A 130 -16.04 -0.39 -5.94
CA VAL A 130 -15.63 -1.43 -4.98
C VAL A 130 -15.75 -2.81 -5.61
N HIS A 131 -14.68 -3.59 -5.50
CA HIS A 131 -14.61 -4.97 -5.94
C HIS A 131 -14.25 -5.86 -4.75
N THR A 132 -14.89 -7.03 -4.64
CA THR A 132 -14.61 -7.98 -3.55
C THR A 132 -14.34 -9.35 -4.14
N PHE A 133 -13.22 -9.94 -3.78
CA PHE A 133 -12.77 -11.25 -4.23
C PHE A 133 -12.44 -12.14 -3.04
N ALA A 134 -12.68 -13.43 -3.19
CA ALA A 134 -12.38 -14.42 -2.15
C ALA A 134 -10.88 -14.78 -2.11
N SER A 135 -10.15 -14.56 -3.21
CA SER A 135 -8.72 -14.88 -3.29
C SER A 135 -7.94 -13.83 -4.09
N LYS A 136 -6.62 -13.84 -3.93
CA LYS A 136 -5.70 -12.98 -4.68
C LYS A 136 -5.61 -13.37 -6.15
N GLU A 137 -5.79 -14.65 -6.48
CA GLU A 137 -5.82 -15.16 -7.85
C GLU A 137 -7.02 -14.61 -8.62
N GLU A 138 -8.19 -14.56 -7.96
CA GLU A 138 -9.39 -13.95 -8.53
C GLU A 138 -9.20 -12.43 -8.70
N ALA A 139 -8.65 -11.76 -7.68
CA ALA A 139 -8.39 -10.33 -7.71
C ALA A 139 -7.40 -9.92 -8.80
N ALA A 140 -6.45 -10.78 -9.16
CA ALA A 140 -5.50 -10.54 -10.25
C ALA A 140 -6.18 -10.34 -11.62
N SER A 141 -7.41 -10.84 -11.80
CA SER A 141 -8.18 -10.60 -13.03
C SER A 141 -8.46 -9.12 -13.30
N MET A 142 -8.41 -8.26 -12.25
CA MET A 142 -8.61 -6.81 -12.38
C MET A 142 -7.52 -6.12 -13.20
N VAL A 143 -6.35 -6.74 -13.38
CA VAL A 143 -5.25 -6.20 -14.22
C VAL A 143 -5.74 -5.89 -15.64
N ALA A 144 -6.65 -6.69 -16.18
CA ALA A 144 -7.22 -6.49 -17.51
C ALA A 144 -8.02 -5.17 -17.66
N ASN A 145 -8.40 -4.54 -16.56
CA ASN A 145 -9.15 -3.28 -16.54
C ASN A 145 -8.26 -2.05 -16.31
N MET A 146 -6.99 -2.26 -16.00
CA MET A 146 -6.04 -1.16 -15.75
C MET A 146 -5.56 -0.53 -17.04
N ASN A 147 -5.16 0.73 -16.97
CA ASN A 147 -4.71 1.52 -18.10
C ASN A 147 -3.28 2.06 -17.85
N LYS A 148 -2.69 2.52 -18.93
CA LYS A 148 -1.40 3.25 -18.85
C LYS A 148 -1.56 4.53 -18.03
N GLY A 149 -0.67 4.74 -17.10
CA GLY A 149 -0.70 5.86 -16.17
C GLY A 149 -1.25 5.51 -14.80
N ASP A 150 -1.98 4.40 -14.67
CA ASP A 150 -2.55 3.98 -13.39
C ASP A 150 -1.47 3.67 -12.35
N VAL A 151 -1.88 3.80 -11.10
CA VAL A 151 -1.04 3.47 -9.94
C VAL A 151 -1.76 2.44 -9.08
N VAL A 152 -1.06 1.39 -8.75
CA VAL A 152 -1.57 0.24 -8.01
C VAL A 152 -0.86 0.13 -6.67
N LEU A 153 -1.62 0.05 -5.58
CA LEU A 153 -1.14 -0.30 -4.25
C LEU A 153 -1.58 -1.73 -3.92
N VAL A 154 -0.65 -2.56 -3.45
CA VAL A 154 -0.94 -3.88 -2.88
C VAL A 154 -0.51 -3.88 -1.43
N LYS A 155 -1.47 -4.07 -0.49
CA LYS A 155 -1.21 -3.99 0.95
C LYS A 155 -2.05 -4.96 1.77
N ALA A 156 -1.39 -5.69 2.68
CA ALA A 156 -2.02 -6.58 3.66
C ALA A 156 -1.08 -6.89 4.82
N SER A 157 -1.58 -7.60 5.83
CA SER A 157 -0.74 -8.25 6.82
C SER A 157 0.06 -9.41 6.20
N ARG A 158 1.21 -9.71 6.77
CA ARG A 158 2.20 -10.67 6.24
C ARG A 158 1.63 -12.06 5.93
N SER A 159 0.70 -12.54 6.75
CA SER A 159 0.08 -13.86 6.58
C SER A 159 -0.79 -14.00 5.33
N GLU A 160 -1.27 -12.89 4.76
CA GLU A 160 -2.09 -12.88 3.54
C GLU A 160 -1.25 -13.15 2.27
N LYS A 161 0.07 -12.95 2.34
CA LYS A 161 1.01 -13.16 1.24
C LYS A 161 0.59 -12.40 -0.04
N LEU A 162 0.18 -11.16 0.14
CA LEU A 162 -0.26 -10.34 -1.01
C LEU A 162 0.90 -9.94 -1.93
N GLU A 163 2.15 -10.16 -1.54
CA GLU A 163 3.28 -10.08 -2.48
C GLU A 163 3.10 -10.99 -3.70
N GLU A 164 2.43 -12.15 -3.53
CA GLU A 164 2.12 -13.04 -4.65
C GLU A 164 1.13 -12.39 -5.64
N LEU A 165 0.18 -11.56 -5.17
CA LEU A 165 -0.67 -10.76 -6.05
C LEU A 165 0.12 -9.68 -6.78
N ALA A 166 1.07 -9.02 -6.12
CA ALA A 166 1.94 -8.04 -6.76
C ALA A 166 2.79 -8.70 -7.88
N GLU A 167 3.26 -9.93 -7.68
CA GLU A 167 3.94 -10.73 -8.71
C GLU A 167 3.00 -11.07 -9.89
N LEU A 168 1.76 -11.49 -9.61
CA LEU A 168 0.76 -11.77 -10.65
C LEU A 168 0.45 -10.51 -11.49
N ILE A 169 0.31 -9.35 -10.85
CA ILE A 169 0.13 -8.06 -11.55
C ILE A 169 1.35 -7.78 -12.45
N THR A 170 2.56 -7.96 -11.93
CA THR A 170 3.80 -7.74 -12.69
C THR A 170 3.95 -8.66 -13.89
N GLN A 171 3.46 -9.90 -13.80
CA GLN A 171 3.53 -10.88 -14.89
C GLN A 171 2.46 -10.67 -15.97
N ALA A 172 1.33 -10.11 -15.58
CA ALA A 172 0.18 -9.92 -16.47
C ALA A 172 0.20 -8.58 -17.23
N TRP A 173 0.94 -7.60 -16.71
CA TRP A 173 1.13 -6.28 -17.33
C TRP A 173 2.24 -6.29 -18.36
#